data_0f8d8c912173c6367fcf3957ce89623f
#
_entry.id   0f8d8c912173c6367fcf3957ce89623f
#
_cell.length_a   1.000
_cell.length_b   1.000
_cell.length_c   1.000
_cell.angle_alpha   90.00
_cell.angle_beta   90.00
_cell.angle_gamma   90.00
#
_symmetry.space_group_name_H-M   'P 1'
#
loop_
_entity.id
_entity.type
_entity.pdbx_description
1 polymer ?
#
loop_
_entity_poly.entity_id
_entity_poly.type
_entity_poly.pdbx_seq_one_letter_code
_entity_poly.pdbx_strand_id
1 'polypeptide(L)'
;MVRRAELPAEYSKGFNPHLSLSIAQPLSVGVYSSGEYMDLVLVETLECDELIDRLNEAAPMGIRFLDALAIEEIPNVKKVPQAMAAVEAASYKIKLRYDDVEFLGKEVKEILKKQQWEILKESKKGDKMVDIRPMVLSFDYEIDNNILYIDALLSCGSKANLSPDLLAKYLKANTTNVKTDAFVDIERIDMLAYKNKKLVPLIEALSK
;
A
#
# COMPACT_ATOMS: atom_id res chain seq x y z
N MET A 1 -19.93 5.00 -3.97
CA MET A 1 -19.99 5.29 -2.54
C MET A 1 -20.27 6.77 -2.30
N VAL A 2 -19.36 7.70 -2.55
CA VAL A 2 -19.49 9.15 -2.25
C VAL A 2 -20.84 9.75 -2.73
N ARG A 3 -21.25 9.47 -3.98
CA ARG A 3 -22.56 9.94 -4.48
C ARG A 3 -23.76 9.33 -3.76
N ARG A 4 -23.68 8.05 -3.35
CA ARG A 4 -24.78 7.40 -2.60
C ARG A 4 -24.86 7.86 -1.16
N ALA A 5 -23.72 8.28 -0.59
CA ALA A 5 -23.65 8.86 0.75
C ALA A 5 -24.13 10.34 0.76
N GLU A 6 -24.54 10.90 -0.40
CA GLU A 6 -25.04 12.27 -0.55
C GLU A 6 -24.12 13.31 0.09
N LEU A 7 -22.81 13.09 -0.01
CA LEU A 7 -21.82 14.00 0.57
C LEU A 7 -21.72 15.28 -0.27
N PRO A 8 -21.51 16.45 0.35
CA PRO A 8 -21.28 17.73 -0.33
C PRO A 8 -19.88 17.78 -0.95
N ALA A 9 -19.61 16.84 -1.86
CA ALA A 9 -18.29 16.68 -2.46
C ALA A 9 -18.10 17.67 -3.61
N GLU A 10 -16.88 18.21 -3.72
CA GLU A 10 -16.49 19.08 -4.82
C GLU A 10 -16.36 18.31 -6.13
N TYR A 11 -16.74 18.99 -7.23
CA TYR A 11 -16.52 18.51 -8.58
C TYR A 11 -15.64 19.48 -9.36
N SER A 12 -14.79 18.95 -10.23
CA SER A 12 -13.96 19.75 -11.12
C SER A 12 -14.84 20.64 -12.03
N LYS A 13 -14.31 21.81 -12.37
CA LYS A 13 -14.94 22.73 -13.31
C LYS A 13 -14.68 22.24 -14.75
N GLY A 14 -15.68 22.29 -15.62
CA GLY A 14 -15.52 21.95 -17.03
C GLY A 14 -16.72 21.21 -17.62
N PHE A 15 -16.59 20.79 -18.87
CA PHE A 15 -17.66 20.14 -19.62
C PHE A 15 -18.03 18.74 -19.10
N ASN A 16 -17.05 18.05 -18.50
CA ASN A 16 -17.25 16.74 -17.89
C ASN A 16 -16.74 16.75 -16.43
N PRO A 17 -17.58 17.16 -15.48
CA PRO A 17 -17.16 17.30 -14.09
C PRO A 17 -16.78 15.94 -13.45
N HIS A 18 -15.63 15.88 -12.86
CA HIS A 18 -15.15 14.74 -12.07
C HIS A 18 -15.15 15.08 -10.58
N LEU A 19 -15.42 14.08 -9.77
CA LEU A 19 -15.32 14.19 -8.32
C LEU A 19 -13.88 14.55 -7.92
N SER A 20 -13.70 15.58 -7.08
CA SER A 20 -12.39 15.96 -6.52
C SER A 20 -11.98 14.95 -5.46
N LEU A 21 -11.53 13.77 -5.92
CA LEU A 21 -11.14 12.62 -5.12
C LEU A 21 -9.83 12.04 -5.66
N SER A 22 -8.91 11.69 -4.77
CA SER A 22 -7.70 10.95 -5.12
C SER A 22 -7.47 9.76 -4.17
N ILE A 23 -6.89 8.69 -4.70
CA ILE A 23 -6.47 7.51 -3.94
C ILE A 23 -4.97 7.61 -3.72
N ALA A 24 -4.50 7.40 -2.49
CA ALA A 24 -3.07 7.56 -2.15
C ALA A 24 -2.17 6.64 -2.99
N GLN A 25 -2.51 5.37 -3.07
CA GLN A 25 -1.83 4.39 -3.92
C GLN A 25 -2.84 3.31 -4.32
N PRO A 26 -3.24 3.21 -5.59
CA PRO A 26 -4.19 2.19 -6.02
C PRO A 26 -3.76 0.77 -5.62
N LEU A 27 -4.71 -0.02 -5.12
CA LEU A 27 -4.48 -1.40 -4.74
C LEU A 27 -4.45 -2.29 -5.99
N SER A 28 -3.47 -3.16 -6.09
CA SER A 28 -3.39 -4.14 -7.19
C SER A 28 -4.49 -5.20 -7.07
N VAL A 29 -4.95 -5.72 -8.21
CA VAL A 29 -5.92 -6.82 -8.23
C VAL A 29 -5.33 -8.05 -7.55
N GLY A 30 -6.10 -8.70 -6.70
CA GLY A 30 -5.68 -9.88 -5.94
C GLY A 30 -4.94 -9.58 -4.64
N VAL A 31 -4.79 -8.32 -4.27
CA VAL A 31 -4.21 -7.88 -2.99
C VAL A 31 -5.33 -7.46 -2.05
N TYR A 32 -5.30 -7.95 -0.81
CA TYR A 32 -6.16 -7.49 0.27
C TYR A 32 -5.58 -6.22 0.91
N SER A 33 -6.42 -5.48 1.64
CA SER A 33 -5.92 -4.33 2.38
C SER A 33 -6.71 -4.07 3.64
N SER A 34 -6.00 -3.68 4.69
CA SER A 34 -6.54 -3.19 5.96
C SER A 34 -6.35 -1.68 6.13
N GLY A 35 -5.53 -1.03 5.29
CA GLY A 35 -5.20 0.40 5.40
C GLY A 35 -5.07 1.07 4.03
N GLU A 36 -6.16 1.69 3.55
CA GLU A 36 -6.20 2.47 2.32
C GLU A 36 -6.57 3.92 2.63
N TYR A 37 -6.04 4.85 1.84
CA TYR A 37 -6.27 6.28 2.03
C TYR A 37 -6.80 6.93 0.76
N MET A 38 -7.73 7.85 0.93
CA MET A 38 -8.21 8.72 -0.13
C MET A 38 -8.34 10.16 0.38
N ASP A 39 -8.08 11.11 -0.48
CA ASP A 39 -8.45 12.50 -0.27
C ASP A 39 -9.80 12.76 -0.93
N LEU A 40 -10.68 13.44 -0.24
CA LEU A 40 -11.97 13.90 -0.74
C LEU A 40 -12.12 15.38 -0.42
N VAL A 41 -12.39 16.21 -1.43
CA VAL A 41 -12.65 17.63 -1.22
C VAL A 41 -14.16 17.83 -1.04
N LEU A 42 -14.54 18.52 0.03
CA LEU A 42 -15.92 18.90 0.31
C LEU A 42 -16.11 20.40 0.06
N VAL A 43 -17.29 20.79 -0.40
CA VAL A 43 -17.68 22.19 -0.59
C VAL A 43 -18.28 22.80 0.67
N GLU A 44 -18.68 21.98 1.62
CA GLU A 44 -19.21 22.35 2.94
C GLU A 44 -18.51 21.52 4.00
N THR A 45 -18.28 22.10 5.16
CA THR A 45 -17.67 21.39 6.29
C THR A 45 -18.64 20.34 6.82
N LEU A 46 -18.11 19.15 7.09
CA LEU A 46 -18.83 18.03 7.70
C LEU A 46 -17.97 17.46 8.84
N GLU A 47 -18.62 17.09 9.94
CA GLU A 47 -17.92 16.42 11.04
C GLU A 47 -17.39 15.04 10.59
N CYS A 48 -16.20 14.67 11.04
CA CYS A 48 -15.54 13.43 10.61
C CYS A 48 -16.38 12.18 10.91
N ASP A 49 -17.01 12.14 12.08
CA ASP A 49 -17.86 10.99 12.47
C ASP A 49 -19.08 10.87 11.55
N GLU A 50 -19.75 11.98 11.23
CA GLU A 50 -20.86 11.99 10.29
C GLU A 50 -20.42 11.54 8.88
N LEU A 51 -19.24 12.01 8.43
CA LEU A 51 -18.66 11.59 7.15
C LEU A 51 -18.46 10.07 7.10
N ILE A 52 -17.85 9.50 8.17
CA ILE A 52 -17.59 8.07 8.30
C ILE A 52 -18.88 7.27 8.29
N ASP A 53 -19.87 7.69 9.07
CA ASP A 53 -21.16 7.00 9.17
C ASP A 53 -21.88 6.97 7.82
N ARG A 54 -22.02 8.10 7.15
CA ARG A 54 -22.65 8.21 5.82
C ARG A 54 -21.91 7.39 4.75
N LEU A 55 -20.57 7.38 4.78
CA LEU A 55 -19.77 6.56 3.87
C LEU A 55 -19.97 5.07 4.15
N ASN A 56 -20.01 4.65 5.41
CA ASN A 56 -20.20 3.26 5.81
C ASN A 56 -21.60 2.74 5.46
N GLU A 57 -22.64 3.55 5.62
CA GLU A 57 -24.00 3.20 5.18
C GLU A 57 -24.08 2.98 3.68
N ALA A 58 -23.33 3.76 2.89
CA ALA A 58 -23.30 3.65 1.43
C ALA A 58 -22.26 2.66 0.91
N ALA A 59 -21.40 2.11 1.76
CA ALA A 59 -20.32 1.21 1.35
C ALA A 59 -20.84 -0.18 0.95
N PRO A 60 -20.28 -0.81 -0.08
CA PRO A 60 -20.56 -2.21 -0.37
C PRO A 60 -19.90 -3.11 0.68
N MET A 61 -20.39 -4.35 0.77
CA MET A 61 -19.78 -5.38 1.60
C MET A 61 -18.27 -5.51 1.29
N GLY A 62 -17.44 -5.60 2.33
CA GLY A 62 -15.98 -5.71 2.22
C GLY A 62 -15.24 -4.37 2.20
N ILE A 63 -15.95 -3.23 2.23
CA ILE A 63 -15.35 -1.90 2.38
C ILE A 63 -15.87 -1.25 3.65
N ARG A 64 -14.95 -0.73 4.47
CA ARG A 64 -15.26 0.01 5.69
C ARG A 64 -14.35 1.23 5.81
N PHE A 65 -14.94 2.37 6.12
CA PHE A 65 -14.23 3.58 6.48
C PHE A 65 -13.95 3.55 7.97
N LEU A 66 -12.69 3.70 8.35
CA LEU A 66 -12.23 3.51 9.72
C LEU A 66 -12.04 4.84 10.44
N ASP A 67 -11.53 5.84 9.73
CA ASP A 67 -11.15 7.12 10.29
C ASP A 67 -11.20 8.21 9.21
N ALA A 68 -11.26 9.47 9.61
CA ALA A 68 -11.19 10.63 8.75
C ALA A 68 -10.44 11.77 9.44
N LEU A 69 -9.64 12.49 8.66
CA LEU A 69 -8.92 13.67 9.12
C LEU A 69 -9.36 14.89 8.32
N ALA A 70 -9.95 15.87 8.99
CA ALA A 70 -10.27 17.14 8.37
C ALA A 70 -8.99 17.96 8.15
N ILE A 71 -8.73 18.34 6.89
CA ILE A 71 -7.60 19.18 6.50
C ILE A 71 -8.14 20.50 5.97
N GLU A 72 -7.99 21.56 6.75
CA GLU A 72 -8.37 22.91 6.34
C GLU A 72 -7.24 23.59 5.59
N GLU A 73 -7.54 24.18 4.44
CA GLU A 73 -6.63 25.06 3.73
C GLU A 73 -6.64 26.46 4.38
N ILE A 74 -5.58 26.81 5.08
CA ILE A 74 -5.41 28.12 5.72
C ILE A 74 -4.63 29.03 4.75
N PRO A 75 -5.14 30.21 4.38
CA PRO A 75 -4.42 31.17 3.55
C PRO A 75 -3.04 31.50 4.13
N ASN A 76 -2.02 31.55 3.27
CA ASN A 76 -0.63 31.81 3.63
C ASN A 76 0.08 30.77 4.51
N VAL A 77 -0.53 29.64 4.78
CA VAL A 77 0.11 28.48 5.42
C VAL A 77 0.42 27.43 4.35
N LYS A 78 1.58 26.75 4.51
CA LYS A 78 1.96 25.67 3.59
C LYS A 78 0.86 24.61 3.59
N LYS A 79 0.34 24.30 2.41
CA LYS A 79 -0.68 23.27 2.23
C LYS A 79 -0.17 21.91 2.70
N VAL A 80 -1.04 21.15 3.36
CA VAL A 80 -0.81 19.74 3.62
C VAL A 80 -0.79 19.00 2.26
N PRO A 81 0.23 18.19 1.97
CA PRO A 81 0.27 17.47 0.71
C PRO A 81 -0.88 16.46 0.62
N GLN A 82 -1.35 16.20 -0.58
CA GLN A 82 -2.26 15.08 -0.80
C GLN A 82 -1.63 13.75 -0.38
N ALA A 83 -2.44 12.82 0.08
CA ALA A 83 -2.01 11.50 0.52
C ALA A 83 -1.11 10.80 -0.53
N MET A 84 -1.49 10.88 -1.82
CA MET A 84 -0.71 10.33 -2.94
C MET A 84 0.71 10.90 -3.03
N ALA A 85 0.89 12.17 -2.70
CA ALA A 85 2.19 12.84 -2.76
C ALA A 85 3.02 12.62 -1.49
N ALA A 86 2.37 12.28 -0.38
CA ALA A 86 3.01 12.11 0.92
C ALA A 86 3.51 10.68 1.17
N VAL A 87 2.86 9.67 0.58
CA VAL A 87 3.22 8.27 0.81
C VAL A 87 4.65 7.96 0.38
N GLU A 88 5.43 7.30 1.25
CA GLU A 88 6.82 6.93 1.04
C GLU A 88 7.07 5.43 1.22
N ALA A 89 6.25 4.75 2.01
CA ALA A 89 6.34 3.32 2.26
C ALA A 89 4.96 2.69 2.48
N ALA A 90 4.89 1.37 2.34
CA ALA A 90 3.72 0.58 2.73
C ALA A 90 4.15 -0.73 3.39
N SER A 91 3.42 -1.14 4.40
CA SER A 91 3.63 -2.40 5.10
C SER A 91 2.73 -3.49 4.52
N TYR A 92 3.29 -4.68 4.38
CA TYR A 92 2.63 -5.82 3.77
C TYR A 92 2.82 -7.08 4.58
N LYS A 93 1.79 -7.94 4.60
CA LYS A 93 1.90 -9.36 4.94
C LYS A 93 1.81 -10.17 3.67
N ILE A 94 2.78 -11.08 3.49
CA ILE A 94 2.85 -11.94 2.29
C ILE A 94 2.96 -13.39 2.76
N LYS A 95 2.23 -14.31 2.11
CA LYS A 95 2.31 -15.75 2.39
C LYS A 95 2.68 -16.49 1.11
N LEU A 96 3.78 -17.22 1.16
CA LEU A 96 4.24 -18.10 0.09
C LEU A 96 4.13 -19.56 0.55
N ARG A 97 3.58 -20.42 -0.29
CA ARG A 97 3.39 -21.85 0.02
C ARG A 97 4.48 -22.69 -0.64
N TYR A 98 4.92 -23.70 0.09
CA TYR A 98 5.97 -24.62 -0.30
C TYR A 98 5.48 -26.06 -0.21
N ASP A 99 6.04 -26.94 -1.03
CA ASP A 99 5.80 -28.38 -0.91
C ASP A 99 6.65 -28.99 0.23
N ASP A 100 7.84 -28.38 0.46
CA ASP A 100 8.75 -28.73 1.55
C ASP A 100 9.55 -27.50 1.99
N VAL A 101 9.85 -27.40 3.27
CA VAL A 101 10.53 -26.26 3.91
C VAL A 101 11.86 -26.62 4.60
N GLU A 102 12.39 -27.84 4.41
CA GLU A 102 13.60 -28.33 5.07
C GLU A 102 14.78 -27.35 4.94
N PHE A 103 14.99 -26.80 3.74
CA PHE A 103 16.11 -25.88 3.45
C PHE A 103 15.69 -24.41 3.44
N LEU A 104 14.41 -24.11 3.46
CA LEU A 104 13.88 -22.76 3.24
C LEU A 104 14.46 -21.73 4.21
N GLY A 105 14.56 -22.04 5.49
CA GLY A 105 15.12 -21.13 6.48
C GLY A 105 16.58 -20.76 6.23
N LYS A 106 17.39 -21.68 5.65
CA LYS A 106 18.75 -21.42 5.22
C LYS A 106 18.77 -20.55 3.96
N GLU A 107 17.93 -20.87 3.00
CA GLU A 107 17.83 -20.13 1.72
C GLU A 107 17.42 -18.67 1.96
N VAL A 108 16.40 -18.43 2.78
CA VAL A 108 15.97 -17.06 3.13
C VAL A 108 17.10 -16.30 3.83
N LYS A 109 17.84 -16.94 4.77
CA LYS A 109 19.00 -16.31 5.42
C LYS A 109 20.11 -15.95 4.42
N GLU A 110 20.36 -16.79 3.41
CA GLU A 110 21.34 -16.49 2.37
C GLU A 110 20.87 -15.35 1.45
N ILE A 111 19.55 -15.30 1.13
CA ILE A 111 18.97 -14.17 0.39
C ILE A 111 19.19 -12.86 1.16
N LEU A 112 18.91 -12.84 2.46
CA LEU A 112 19.04 -11.64 3.29
C LEU A 112 20.48 -11.12 3.40
N LYS A 113 21.51 -11.98 3.21
CA LYS A 113 22.92 -11.57 3.18
C LYS A 113 23.33 -10.90 1.85
N LYS A 114 22.56 -11.11 0.76
CA LYS A 114 22.90 -10.55 -0.54
C LYS A 114 22.78 -9.03 -0.51
N GLN A 115 23.76 -8.34 -1.09
CA GLN A 115 23.75 -6.88 -1.21
C GLN A 115 22.82 -6.38 -2.31
N GLN A 116 22.54 -7.22 -3.30
CA GLN A 116 21.70 -6.92 -4.45
C GLN A 116 20.67 -8.04 -4.66
N TRP A 117 19.43 -7.65 -4.97
CA TRP A 117 18.33 -8.55 -5.31
C TRP A 117 17.85 -8.24 -6.72
N GLU A 118 18.56 -8.77 -7.70
CA GLU A 118 18.26 -8.50 -9.10
C GLU A 118 17.13 -9.39 -9.62
N ILE A 119 16.14 -8.76 -10.25
CA ILE A 119 15.01 -9.44 -10.86
C ILE A 119 14.58 -8.74 -12.14
N LEU A 120 14.13 -9.53 -13.13
CA LEU A 120 13.54 -9.01 -14.34
C LEU A 120 12.16 -8.40 -14.05
N LYS A 121 12.04 -7.09 -14.25
CA LYS A 121 10.77 -6.38 -14.19
C LYS A 121 10.23 -6.19 -15.59
N GLU A 122 9.16 -6.91 -15.88
CA GLU A 122 8.42 -6.80 -17.14
C GLU A 122 7.68 -5.46 -17.19
N SER A 123 7.71 -4.78 -18.32
CA SER A 123 6.95 -3.57 -18.53
C SER A 123 6.55 -3.37 -20.00
N LYS A 124 5.50 -2.59 -20.25
CA LYS A 124 5.07 -2.21 -21.62
C LYS A 124 6.16 -1.48 -22.42
N LYS A 125 7.17 -0.93 -21.75
CA LYS A 125 8.30 -0.21 -22.36
C LYS A 125 9.53 -1.11 -22.58
N GLY A 126 9.39 -2.41 -22.31
CA GLY A 126 10.46 -3.42 -22.35
C GLY A 126 10.85 -3.90 -20.96
N ASP A 127 11.41 -5.10 -20.92
CA ASP A 127 11.84 -5.74 -19.70
C ASP A 127 13.17 -5.17 -19.22
N LYS A 128 13.33 -5.01 -17.92
CA LYS A 128 14.53 -4.44 -17.33
C LYS A 128 14.93 -5.18 -16.05
N MET A 129 16.21 -5.50 -15.93
CA MET A 129 16.77 -5.94 -14.65
C MET A 129 16.77 -4.79 -13.66
N VAL A 130 16.23 -5.04 -12.48
CA VAL A 130 16.16 -4.07 -11.39
C VAL A 130 16.67 -4.71 -10.10
N ASP A 131 17.45 -3.95 -9.33
CA ASP A 131 17.79 -4.32 -7.97
C ASP A 131 16.68 -3.82 -7.04
N ILE A 132 15.97 -4.74 -6.40
CA ILE A 132 14.87 -4.42 -5.49
C ILE A 132 15.34 -4.30 -4.03
N ARG A 133 16.57 -4.70 -3.70
CA ARG A 133 17.07 -4.69 -2.31
C ARG A 133 16.98 -3.33 -1.63
N PRO A 134 17.34 -2.19 -2.28
CA PRO A 134 17.23 -0.86 -1.68
C PRO A 134 15.80 -0.42 -1.38
N MET A 135 14.80 -1.04 -2.02
CA MET A 135 13.38 -0.74 -1.84
C MET A 135 12.71 -1.61 -0.77
N VAL A 136 13.42 -2.58 -0.20
CA VAL A 136 12.97 -3.38 0.95
C VAL A 136 13.54 -2.74 2.21
N LEU A 137 12.70 -1.97 2.92
CA LEU A 137 13.09 -1.18 4.07
C LEU A 137 13.18 -2.02 5.35
N SER A 138 12.26 -3.01 5.49
CA SER A 138 12.28 -4.02 6.54
C SER A 138 11.76 -5.34 5.98
N PHE A 139 12.26 -6.44 6.53
CA PHE A 139 11.88 -7.80 6.14
C PHE A 139 12.02 -8.72 7.35
N ASP A 140 10.91 -9.16 7.89
CA ASP A 140 10.81 -10.17 8.93
C ASP A 140 10.06 -11.39 8.39
N TYR A 141 10.37 -12.58 8.88
CA TYR A 141 9.73 -13.80 8.39
C TYR A 141 9.60 -14.88 9.45
N GLU A 142 8.59 -15.72 9.26
CA GLU A 142 8.35 -16.93 10.00
C GLU A 142 8.02 -18.08 9.05
N ILE A 143 8.40 -19.30 9.38
CA ILE A 143 8.07 -20.50 8.59
C ILE A 143 7.24 -21.40 9.48
N ASP A 144 6.02 -21.67 9.06
CA ASP A 144 5.10 -22.57 9.73
C ASP A 144 4.22 -23.33 8.73
N ASN A 145 4.00 -24.62 8.96
CA ASN A 145 3.10 -25.48 8.16
C ASN A 145 3.30 -25.35 6.62
N ASN A 146 4.54 -25.41 6.14
CA ASN A 146 4.92 -25.25 4.74
C ASN A 146 4.56 -23.90 4.14
N ILE A 147 4.41 -22.87 4.97
CA ILE A 147 4.16 -21.50 4.55
C ILE A 147 5.29 -20.61 5.08
N LEU A 148 5.81 -19.76 4.18
CA LEU A 148 6.65 -18.63 4.53
C LEU A 148 5.75 -17.41 4.73
N TYR A 149 5.64 -16.95 5.96
CA TYR A 149 5.00 -15.70 6.35
C TYR A 149 6.04 -14.60 6.33
N ILE A 150 5.71 -13.49 5.73
CA ILE A 150 6.62 -12.36 5.59
C ILE A 150 5.90 -11.09 6.04
N ASP A 151 6.50 -10.34 6.94
CA ASP A 151 6.17 -8.97 7.26
C ASP A 151 7.21 -8.06 6.61
N ALA A 152 6.80 -7.28 5.61
CA ALA A 152 7.71 -6.44 4.83
C ALA A 152 7.26 -4.97 4.80
N LEU A 153 8.22 -4.07 4.98
CA LEU A 153 8.06 -2.65 4.72
C LEU A 153 8.75 -2.32 3.40
N LEU A 154 7.98 -1.90 2.41
CA LEU A 154 8.44 -1.66 1.05
C LEU A 154 8.32 -0.18 0.70
N SER A 155 9.26 0.34 -0.08
CA SER A 155 9.13 1.67 -0.69
C SER A 155 7.86 1.74 -1.52
N CYS A 156 7.06 2.77 -1.29
CA CYS A 156 5.77 2.99 -1.95
C CYS A 156 5.60 4.49 -2.22
N GLY A 157 5.29 4.86 -3.44
CA GLY A 157 5.08 6.25 -3.83
C GLY A 157 5.78 6.64 -5.11
N SER A 158 5.83 7.93 -5.41
CA SER A 158 6.31 8.46 -6.69
C SER A 158 7.82 8.37 -6.89
N LYS A 159 8.62 8.39 -5.82
CA LYS A 159 10.09 8.34 -5.88
C LYS A 159 10.62 6.94 -6.08
N ALA A 160 10.06 5.98 -5.36
CA ALA A 160 10.39 4.56 -5.45
C ALA A 160 9.14 3.74 -5.11
N ASN A 161 8.92 2.69 -5.88
CA ASN A 161 7.78 1.81 -5.66
C ASN A 161 8.14 0.36 -5.97
N LEU A 162 8.09 -0.49 -4.96
CA LEU A 162 8.25 -1.94 -5.07
C LEU A 162 6.90 -2.60 -4.86
N SER A 163 6.39 -3.28 -5.88
CA SER A 163 5.20 -4.11 -5.68
C SER A 163 5.52 -5.35 -4.85
N PRO A 164 4.64 -5.75 -3.92
CA PRO A 164 4.84 -6.98 -3.13
C PRO A 164 4.88 -8.23 -4.02
N ASP A 165 4.19 -8.23 -5.17
CA ASP A 165 4.27 -9.33 -6.16
C ASP A 165 5.68 -9.51 -6.72
N LEU A 166 6.41 -8.41 -6.97
CA LEU A 166 7.78 -8.50 -7.48
C LEU A 166 8.72 -9.06 -6.42
N LEU A 167 8.52 -8.70 -5.15
CA LEU A 167 9.24 -9.31 -4.02
C LEU A 167 8.92 -10.80 -3.91
N ALA A 168 7.65 -11.19 -4.00
CA ALA A 168 7.23 -12.58 -3.98
C ALA A 168 7.83 -13.38 -5.15
N LYS A 169 7.84 -12.83 -6.36
CA LYS A 169 8.51 -13.42 -7.53
C LYS A 169 10.01 -13.63 -7.29
N TYR A 170 10.69 -12.64 -6.71
CA TYR A 170 12.11 -12.75 -6.38
C TYR A 170 12.38 -13.90 -5.40
N LEU A 171 11.60 -14.00 -4.33
CA LEU A 171 11.73 -15.06 -3.34
C LEU A 171 11.47 -16.43 -3.96
N LYS A 172 10.39 -16.58 -4.74
CA LYS A 172 10.09 -17.82 -5.46
C LYS A 172 11.22 -18.26 -6.41
N ALA A 173 11.89 -17.32 -7.06
CA ALA A 173 12.99 -17.60 -7.97
C ALA A 173 14.31 -17.95 -7.26
N ASN A 174 14.44 -17.64 -5.98
CA ASN A 174 15.66 -17.83 -5.18
C ASN A 174 15.50 -18.84 -4.03
N THR A 175 14.37 -19.55 -3.98
CA THR A 175 14.11 -20.63 -3.02
C THR A 175 13.65 -21.88 -3.75
N THR A 176 13.88 -23.05 -3.12
CA THR A 176 13.51 -24.36 -3.69
C THR A 176 12.15 -24.82 -3.15
N ASN A 177 11.56 -25.84 -3.79
CA ASN A 177 10.31 -26.48 -3.38
C ASN A 177 9.10 -25.54 -3.24
N VAL A 178 9.14 -24.38 -3.91
CA VAL A 178 8.00 -23.46 -3.91
C VAL A 178 6.82 -24.07 -4.66
N LYS A 179 5.63 -24.01 -4.09
CA LYS A 179 4.40 -24.46 -4.73
C LYS A 179 3.97 -23.45 -5.78
N THR A 180 4.38 -23.67 -7.04
CA THR A 180 4.27 -22.70 -8.15
C THR A 180 2.83 -22.31 -8.44
N ASP A 181 1.88 -23.26 -8.36
CA ASP A 181 0.46 -23.07 -8.67
C ASP A 181 -0.33 -22.45 -7.52
N ALA A 182 0.29 -22.30 -6.34
CA ALA A 182 -0.38 -21.73 -5.19
C ALA A 182 -0.52 -20.22 -5.34
N PHE A 183 -1.71 -19.74 -4.99
CA PHE A 183 -1.98 -18.30 -4.88
C PHE A 183 -1.04 -17.66 -3.85
N VAL A 184 -0.53 -16.49 -4.16
CA VAL A 184 0.26 -15.68 -3.24
C VAL A 184 -0.70 -14.77 -2.47
N ASP A 185 -0.86 -15.01 -1.19
CA ASP A 185 -1.67 -14.14 -0.35
C ASP A 185 -0.87 -12.88 -0.02
N ILE A 186 -1.38 -11.73 -0.39
CA ILE A 186 -0.76 -10.43 -0.11
C ILE A 186 -1.81 -9.54 0.53
N GLU A 187 -1.46 -8.96 1.67
CA GLU A 187 -2.27 -7.96 2.35
C GLU A 187 -1.44 -6.69 2.58
N ARG A 188 -1.94 -5.54 2.13
CA ARG A 188 -1.40 -4.24 2.53
C ARG A 188 -1.99 -3.85 3.88
N ILE A 189 -1.15 -3.69 4.87
CA ILE A 189 -1.57 -3.38 6.24
C ILE A 189 -1.79 -1.89 6.41
N ASP A 190 -0.83 -1.07 5.91
CA ASP A 190 -0.92 0.38 6.03
C ASP A 190 0.02 1.07 5.03
N MET A 191 -0.21 2.36 4.80
CA MET A 191 0.69 3.25 4.09
C MET A 191 1.29 4.26 5.05
N LEU A 192 2.57 4.56 4.86
CA LEU A 192 3.36 5.38 5.77
C LEU A 192 4.00 6.56 5.05
N ALA A 193 4.19 7.64 5.81
CA ALA A 193 4.93 8.81 5.40
C ALA A 193 5.89 9.27 6.49
N TYR A 194 6.84 10.15 6.13
CA TYR A 194 7.77 10.70 7.11
C TYR A 194 7.14 11.84 7.91
N LYS A 195 7.15 11.71 9.25
CA LYS A 195 6.95 12.80 10.22
C LYS A 195 8.16 12.84 11.15
N ASN A 196 8.84 13.98 11.23
CA ASN A 196 10.04 14.12 12.06
C ASN A 196 11.11 13.04 11.82
N LYS A 197 11.37 12.68 10.55
CA LYS A 197 12.33 11.65 10.12
C LYS A 197 11.96 10.21 10.51
N LYS A 198 10.76 9.96 11.01
CA LYS A 198 10.24 8.62 11.30
C LYS A 198 9.11 8.29 10.34
N LEU A 199 9.04 7.05 9.90
CA LEU A 199 7.87 6.53 9.18
C LEU A 199 6.76 6.28 10.20
N VAL A 200 5.61 6.91 9.95
CA VAL A 200 4.39 6.77 10.76
C VAL A 200 3.20 6.52 9.82
N PRO A 201 2.06 6.01 10.31
CA PRO A 201 0.85 5.89 9.51
C PRO A 201 0.52 7.20 8.78
N LEU A 202 0.02 7.09 7.55
CA LEU A 202 -0.19 8.25 6.69
C LEU A 202 -1.12 9.28 7.33
N ILE A 203 -2.17 8.83 8.01
CA ILE A 203 -3.10 9.72 8.74
C ILE A 203 -2.39 10.49 9.86
N GLU A 204 -1.48 9.84 10.60
CA GLU A 204 -0.69 10.49 11.63
C GLU A 204 0.30 11.49 11.02
N ALA A 205 0.93 11.13 9.91
CA ALA A 205 1.87 12.02 9.23
C ALA A 205 1.23 13.32 8.73
N LEU A 206 -0.03 13.25 8.30
CA LEU A 206 -0.79 14.39 7.78
C LEU A 206 -1.54 15.18 8.88
N SER A 207 -1.70 14.61 10.07
CA SER A 207 -2.23 15.34 11.24
C SER A 207 -1.25 16.42 11.69
N LYS A 208 -1.80 17.55 12.16
CA LYS A 208 -1.01 18.68 12.71
C LYS A 208 -0.34 18.33 14.05
#